data_b9a2b48bfbda8365e595c7b4d784f4ee
#
_entry.id   b9a2b48bfbda8365e595c7b4d784f4ee
#
_cell.length_a   1.000
_cell.length_b   1.000
_cell.length_c   1.000
_cell.angle_alpha   90.00
_cell.angle_beta   90.00
_cell.angle_gamma   90.00
#
_symmetry.space_group_name_H-M   'P 1'
#
loop_
_entity.id
_entity.type
_entity.pdbx_description
1 polymer ?
#
loop_
_entity_poly.entity_id
_entity_poly.type
_entity_poly.pdbx_seq_one_letter_code
_entity_poly.pdbx_strand_id
1 'polypeptide(L)'
;MDLKKLYIERALYPAMTWLQNNRVPEFTQQLLQTETMDPAQRAAELRQRLSELLFLCRQQVPAYADLSFTDLELRREAMDCLQAVDPILLADYLASVSDYLCRDLDVTELLARHCSINDQQPPATIYLTQKQIEQYESARWRGLSWYGVTYGSPSVYLWDQPHAPYVFQEEPYMKNRLSISVCAMTDRSVQPTVDEIDNFHPEYITGSATSLGIMAHAMLQTGVQLQNTPKVVTITRGIADDALRQVLQKAFGCPVAQVLSGRVEGIMAYMCPEGHLHITAEHCFVEILDPKTWTPVAPGQRGLVAVTSLLDETMPHLRVILDYMASMPDKTCPCGRTLPILENVQKLAPV
;
A
#
# COMPACT_ATOMS: atom_id res chain seq x y z
N MET A 1 -4.72 -26.94 -17.74
CA MET A 1 -3.57 -26.02 -17.54
C MET A 1 -3.63 -25.01 -18.68
N ASP A 2 -3.88 -23.75 -18.37
CA ASP A 2 -3.99 -22.71 -19.40
C ASP A 2 -2.60 -22.39 -19.96
N LEU A 3 -2.36 -22.77 -21.22
CA LEU A 3 -1.10 -22.58 -21.92
C LEU A 3 -0.77 -21.08 -22.10
N LYS A 4 -1.81 -20.23 -22.26
CA LYS A 4 -1.66 -18.78 -22.37
C LYS A 4 -1.14 -18.21 -21.05
N LYS A 5 -1.72 -18.61 -19.92
CA LYS A 5 -1.26 -18.23 -18.58
C LYS A 5 0.18 -18.65 -18.35
N LEU A 6 0.50 -19.90 -18.64
CA LEU A 6 1.86 -20.43 -18.48
C LEU A 6 2.89 -19.66 -19.34
N TYR A 7 2.51 -19.29 -20.58
CA TYR A 7 3.35 -18.50 -21.45
C TYR A 7 3.57 -17.07 -20.91
N ILE A 8 2.49 -16.42 -20.44
CA ILE A 8 2.58 -15.08 -19.84
C ILE A 8 3.49 -15.13 -18.60
N GLU A 9 3.26 -16.02 -17.67
CA GLU A 9 3.99 -16.08 -16.40
C GLU A 9 5.45 -16.53 -16.54
N ARG A 10 5.74 -17.49 -17.43
CA ARG A 10 7.08 -18.11 -17.52
C ARG A 10 7.97 -17.61 -18.65
N ALA A 11 7.39 -16.96 -19.64
CA ALA A 11 8.17 -16.43 -20.78
C ALA A 11 8.01 -14.92 -20.94
N LEU A 12 6.78 -14.43 -21.09
CA LEU A 12 6.55 -13.04 -21.45
C LEU A 12 6.90 -12.08 -20.30
N TYR A 13 6.41 -12.32 -19.08
CA TYR A 13 6.71 -11.46 -17.94
C TYR A 13 8.21 -11.44 -17.58
N PRO A 14 8.91 -12.58 -17.47
CA PRO A 14 10.35 -12.56 -17.23
C PRO A 14 11.14 -11.82 -18.33
N ALA A 15 10.77 -12.03 -19.61
CA ALA A 15 11.43 -11.35 -20.73
C ALA A 15 11.18 -9.82 -20.69
N MET A 16 9.95 -9.38 -20.42
CA MET A 16 9.62 -7.97 -20.28
C MET A 16 10.29 -7.34 -19.04
N THR A 17 10.30 -8.03 -17.92
CA THR A 17 10.98 -7.61 -16.70
C THR A 17 12.46 -7.37 -16.97
N TRP A 18 13.10 -8.28 -17.68
CA TRP A 18 14.49 -8.15 -18.08
C TRP A 18 14.73 -6.99 -19.07
N LEU A 19 13.89 -6.87 -20.12
CA LEU A 19 14.00 -5.80 -21.11
C LEU A 19 13.79 -4.40 -20.53
N GLN A 20 12.90 -4.29 -19.54
CA GLN A 20 12.58 -3.03 -18.85
C GLN A 20 13.48 -2.77 -17.65
N ASN A 21 14.44 -3.65 -17.35
CA ASN A 21 15.25 -3.62 -16.12
C ASN A 21 14.39 -3.47 -14.85
N ASN A 22 13.22 -4.12 -14.82
CA ASN A 22 12.25 -4.03 -13.74
C ASN A 22 12.66 -4.96 -12.58
N ARG A 23 12.91 -4.39 -11.41
CA ARG A 23 13.41 -5.08 -10.21
C ARG A 23 12.32 -5.50 -9.22
N VAL A 24 11.05 -5.38 -9.57
CA VAL A 24 9.93 -5.79 -8.68
C VAL A 24 10.07 -7.23 -8.19
N PRO A 25 10.41 -8.25 -9.02
CA PRO A 25 10.59 -9.62 -8.53
C PRO A 25 11.75 -9.75 -7.52
N GLU A 26 12.87 -9.04 -7.76
CA GLU A 26 14.02 -9.02 -6.85
C GLU A 26 13.63 -8.42 -5.49
N PHE A 27 13.02 -7.23 -5.48
CA PHE A 27 12.56 -6.58 -4.26
C PHE A 27 11.49 -7.41 -3.53
N THR A 28 10.60 -8.07 -4.27
CA THR A 28 9.61 -8.99 -3.68
C THR A 28 10.30 -10.13 -2.95
N GLN A 29 11.34 -10.73 -3.57
CA GLN A 29 12.10 -11.80 -2.94
C GLN A 29 12.83 -11.34 -1.68
N GLN A 30 13.39 -10.13 -1.66
CA GLN A 30 14.01 -9.54 -0.47
C GLN A 30 12.98 -9.38 0.66
N LEU A 31 11.79 -8.86 0.36
CA LEU A 31 10.71 -8.72 1.34
C LEU A 31 10.22 -10.06 1.90
N LEU A 32 10.19 -11.13 1.09
CA LEU A 32 9.84 -12.48 1.54
C LEU A 32 10.89 -13.07 2.49
N GLN A 33 12.17 -12.74 2.29
CA GLN A 33 13.24 -13.19 3.19
C GLN A 33 13.20 -12.53 4.56
N THR A 34 12.69 -11.30 4.65
CA THR A 34 12.65 -10.52 5.88
C THR A 34 11.36 -10.67 6.68
N GLU A 35 10.30 -11.27 6.13
CA GLU A 35 8.98 -11.32 6.80
C GLU A 35 8.96 -12.16 8.09
N THR A 36 9.94 -13.04 8.29
CA THR A 36 10.14 -13.85 9.50
C THR A 36 11.43 -13.51 10.22
N MET A 37 12.05 -12.36 9.92
CA MET A 37 13.27 -11.89 10.55
C MET A 37 13.10 -11.75 12.06
N ASP A 38 14.15 -12.09 12.82
CA ASP A 38 14.16 -11.90 14.26
C ASP A 38 13.85 -10.43 14.64
N PRO A 39 12.98 -10.18 15.63
CA PRO A 39 12.59 -8.83 16.02
C PRO A 39 13.75 -7.94 16.46
N ALA A 40 14.78 -8.49 17.13
CA ALA A 40 15.96 -7.71 17.55
C ALA A 40 16.83 -7.33 16.34
N GLN A 41 16.97 -8.22 15.36
CA GLN A 41 17.64 -7.92 14.11
C GLN A 41 16.88 -6.84 13.33
N ARG A 42 15.54 -6.94 13.20
CA ARG A 42 14.70 -5.91 12.56
C ARG A 42 14.87 -4.55 13.23
N ALA A 43 14.88 -4.52 14.57
CA ALA A 43 15.09 -3.29 15.31
C ALA A 43 16.49 -2.68 15.08
N ALA A 44 17.52 -3.51 14.88
CA ALA A 44 18.88 -3.05 14.57
C ALA A 44 18.93 -2.45 13.14
N GLU A 45 18.33 -3.13 12.16
CA GLU A 45 18.23 -2.62 10.78
C GLU A 45 17.43 -1.32 10.70
N LEU A 46 16.33 -1.22 11.45
CA LEU A 46 15.54 0.01 11.54
C LEU A 46 16.38 1.18 12.07
N ARG A 47 17.13 0.98 13.17
CA ARG A 47 18.01 2.03 13.73
C ARG A 47 19.05 2.49 12.71
N GLN A 48 19.66 1.57 11.98
CA GLN A 48 20.63 1.91 10.94
C GLN A 48 19.97 2.76 9.84
N ARG A 49 18.83 2.33 9.29
CA ARG A 49 18.11 3.06 8.25
C ARG A 49 17.63 4.44 8.71
N LEU A 50 17.14 4.54 9.95
CA LEU A 50 16.78 5.83 10.53
C LEU A 50 17.99 6.76 10.67
N SER A 51 19.14 6.23 11.09
CA SER A 51 20.38 7.02 11.12
C SER A 51 20.73 7.57 9.75
N GLU A 52 20.72 6.74 8.71
CA GLU A 52 21.02 7.12 7.32
C GLU A 52 20.01 8.16 6.81
N LEU A 53 18.72 7.95 7.06
CA LEU A 53 17.64 8.86 6.66
C LEU A 53 17.77 10.23 7.34
N LEU A 54 18.01 10.28 8.65
CA LEU A 54 18.16 11.53 9.39
C LEU A 54 19.41 12.31 8.95
N PHE A 55 20.50 11.61 8.61
CA PHE A 55 21.66 12.23 7.97
C PHE A 55 21.30 12.88 6.63
N LEU A 56 20.59 12.15 5.76
CA LEU A 56 20.12 12.65 4.47
C LEU A 56 19.23 13.89 4.67
N CYS A 57 18.24 13.77 5.55
CA CYS A 57 17.29 14.87 5.85
C CYS A 57 18.01 16.14 6.26
N ARG A 58 18.92 16.07 7.25
CA ARG A 58 19.66 17.22 7.73
C ARG A 58 20.54 17.88 6.65
N GLN A 59 21.11 17.08 5.76
CA GLN A 59 22.03 17.61 4.74
C GLN A 59 21.32 18.10 3.48
N GLN A 60 20.27 17.41 3.06
CA GLN A 60 19.69 17.59 1.73
C GLN A 60 18.28 18.19 1.72
N VAL A 61 17.55 18.14 2.83
CA VAL A 61 16.14 18.56 2.86
C VAL A 61 15.98 19.91 3.53
N PRO A 62 15.48 20.94 2.82
CA PRO A 62 15.31 22.30 3.40
C PRO A 62 14.52 22.32 4.70
N ALA A 63 13.40 21.61 4.77
CA ALA A 63 12.54 21.54 5.96
C ALA A 63 13.23 20.95 7.21
N TYR A 64 14.30 20.18 7.03
CA TYR A 64 15.03 19.52 8.11
C TYR A 64 16.45 20.06 8.32
N ALA A 65 16.80 21.19 7.69
CA ALA A 65 18.14 21.77 7.77
C ALA A 65 18.54 22.21 9.20
N ASP A 66 17.56 22.54 10.04
CA ASP A 66 17.77 23.02 11.42
C ASP A 66 17.81 21.88 12.45
N LEU A 67 17.81 20.61 12.02
CA LEU A 67 17.99 19.46 12.93
C LEU A 67 19.39 19.55 13.60
N SER A 68 19.41 19.78 14.93
CA SER A 68 20.62 20.07 15.70
C SER A 68 21.35 18.85 16.25
N PHE A 69 21.00 17.64 15.77
CA PHE A 69 21.63 16.39 16.23
C PHE A 69 23.08 16.28 15.74
N THR A 70 23.96 15.84 16.60
CA THR A 70 25.34 15.50 16.25
C THR A 70 25.40 14.17 15.46
N ASP A 71 26.47 13.96 14.71
CA ASP A 71 26.69 12.70 13.99
C ASP A 71 26.73 11.49 14.93
N LEU A 72 27.20 11.68 16.17
CA LEU A 72 27.27 10.64 17.16
C LEU A 72 25.88 10.25 17.68
N GLU A 73 25.02 11.23 17.94
CA GLU A 73 23.63 11.01 18.35
C GLU A 73 22.86 10.29 17.24
N LEU A 74 22.97 10.75 15.99
CA LEU A 74 22.32 10.10 14.85
C LEU A 74 22.74 8.64 14.69
N ARG A 75 23.99 8.29 14.98
CA ARG A 75 24.46 6.90 14.89
C ARG A 75 24.07 6.01 16.07
N ARG A 76 23.95 6.57 17.26
CA ARG A 76 23.71 5.80 18.50
C ARG A 76 22.27 5.82 18.96
N GLU A 77 21.58 6.94 18.75
CA GLU A 77 20.28 7.31 19.31
C GLU A 77 19.28 7.73 18.21
N ALA A 78 19.37 7.11 17.02
CA ALA A 78 18.55 7.49 15.86
C ALA A 78 17.05 7.47 16.14
N MET A 79 16.58 6.58 17.00
CA MET A 79 15.16 6.52 17.40
C MET A 79 14.77 7.72 18.26
N ASP A 80 15.62 8.09 19.25
CA ASP A 80 15.37 9.25 20.10
C ASP A 80 15.46 10.55 19.31
N CYS A 81 16.42 10.64 18.38
CA CYS A 81 16.51 11.74 17.43
C CYS A 81 15.23 11.86 16.56
N LEU A 82 14.71 10.76 16.03
CA LEU A 82 13.45 10.77 15.27
C LEU A 82 12.30 11.26 16.15
N GLN A 83 12.18 10.76 17.38
CA GLN A 83 11.09 11.13 18.29
C GLN A 83 11.15 12.60 18.74
N ALA A 84 12.33 13.24 18.67
CA ALA A 84 12.51 14.65 18.92
C ALA A 84 12.13 15.55 17.71
N VAL A 85 11.89 14.98 16.53
CA VAL A 85 11.34 15.72 15.39
C VAL A 85 9.83 15.88 15.60
N ASP A 86 9.33 17.10 15.48
CA ASP A 86 7.91 17.38 15.58
C ASP A 86 7.13 16.67 14.46
N PRO A 87 6.05 15.95 14.76
CA PRO A 87 5.18 15.38 13.72
C PRO A 87 4.50 16.46 12.89
N ILE A 88 4.23 16.18 11.63
CA ILE A 88 3.54 17.08 10.70
C ILE A 88 2.28 16.42 10.14
N LEU A 89 1.22 17.19 9.94
CA LEU A 89 0.03 16.68 9.26
C LEU A 89 0.31 16.44 7.77
N LEU A 90 -0.27 15.37 7.22
CA LEU A 90 -0.15 15.07 5.78
C LEU A 90 -0.59 16.25 4.90
N ALA A 91 -1.59 17.03 5.35
CA ALA A 91 -2.05 18.22 4.64
C ALA A 91 -0.97 19.29 4.53
N ASP A 92 -0.28 19.57 5.64
CA ASP A 92 0.79 20.58 5.70
C ASP A 92 2.03 20.10 4.92
N TYR A 93 2.39 18.81 5.02
CA TYR A 93 3.45 18.22 4.21
C TYR A 93 3.17 18.38 2.71
N LEU A 94 1.95 18.06 2.25
CA LEU A 94 1.57 18.17 0.84
C LEU A 94 1.40 19.64 0.38
N ALA A 95 1.10 20.56 1.28
CA ALA A 95 1.05 21.99 0.96
C ALA A 95 2.45 22.61 0.73
N SER A 96 3.50 22.00 1.29
CA SER A 96 4.87 22.51 1.27
C SER A 96 5.87 21.53 0.63
N VAL A 97 5.44 20.80 -0.40
CA VAL A 97 6.24 19.75 -1.06
C VAL A 97 7.66 20.20 -1.42
N SER A 98 7.81 21.45 -1.89
CA SER A 98 9.12 22.01 -2.26
C SER A 98 10.13 22.02 -1.11
N ASP A 99 9.66 22.15 0.13
CA ASP A 99 10.53 22.25 1.31
C ASP A 99 11.05 20.85 1.73
N TYR A 100 10.36 19.78 1.27
CA TYR A 100 10.74 18.40 1.55
C TYR A 100 11.48 17.72 0.39
N LEU A 101 11.63 18.39 -0.76
CA LEU A 101 12.42 17.88 -1.87
C LEU A 101 13.92 18.00 -1.54
N CYS A 102 14.66 16.91 -1.72
CA CYS A 102 16.12 16.94 -1.57
C CYS A 102 16.74 17.95 -2.54
N ARG A 103 17.76 18.67 -2.06
CA ARG A 103 18.54 19.61 -2.89
C ARG A 103 19.26 18.86 -4.01
N ASP A 104 19.57 19.57 -5.07
CA ASP A 104 20.39 19.09 -6.19
C ASP A 104 19.79 17.91 -6.98
N LEU A 105 18.47 17.65 -6.84
CA LEU A 105 17.76 16.67 -7.65
C LEU A 105 17.31 17.28 -8.98
N ASP A 106 17.57 16.57 -10.08
CA ASP A 106 16.93 16.88 -11.35
C ASP A 106 15.53 16.25 -11.40
N VAL A 107 14.52 17.07 -11.12
CA VAL A 107 13.12 16.61 -11.11
C VAL A 107 12.63 16.11 -12.49
N THR A 108 13.34 16.41 -13.59
CA THR A 108 12.99 15.92 -14.93
C THR A 108 13.30 14.44 -15.10
N GLU A 109 14.19 13.89 -14.28
CA GLU A 109 14.51 12.46 -14.23
C GLU A 109 13.59 11.67 -13.28
N LEU A 110 12.71 12.35 -12.53
CA LEU A 110 11.81 11.76 -11.56
C LEU A 110 10.41 11.57 -12.14
N LEU A 111 9.69 10.60 -11.57
CA LEU A 111 8.29 10.35 -11.91
C LEU A 111 7.38 11.21 -11.05
N ALA A 112 6.66 12.12 -11.68
CA ALA A 112 5.69 12.98 -11.01
C ALA A 112 4.38 12.24 -10.75
N ARG A 113 3.89 12.29 -9.50
CA ARG A 113 2.60 11.74 -9.09
C ARG A 113 1.76 12.83 -8.42
N HIS A 114 0.54 13.00 -8.89
CA HIS A 114 -0.39 13.97 -8.31
C HIS A 114 -1.18 13.35 -7.16
N CYS A 115 -1.15 14.02 -6.00
CA CYS A 115 -1.83 13.60 -4.77
C CYS A 115 -2.78 14.70 -4.30
N SER A 116 -4.08 14.39 -4.18
CA SER A 116 -5.07 15.28 -3.58
C SER A 116 -5.45 14.81 -2.19
N ILE A 117 -5.58 15.74 -1.25
CA ILE A 117 -6.12 15.47 0.09
C ILE A 117 -7.64 15.42 0.01
N ASN A 118 -8.23 16.38 -0.69
CA ASN A 118 -9.65 16.52 -0.94
C ASN A 118 -9.88 17.15 -2.32
N ASP A 119 -11.15 17.22 -2.74
CA ASP A 119 -11.53 17.79 -4.04
C ASP A 119 -11.50 19.32 -4.08
N GLN A 120 -11.22 19.99 -2.96
CA GLN A 120 -11.25 21.46 -2.82
C GLN A 120 -9.86 22.10 -2.98
N GLN A 121 -8.80 21.30 -2.89
CA GLN A 121 -7.42 21.76 -3.02
C GLN A 121 -6.78 21.25 -4.31
N PRO A 122 -5.93 22.03 -4.97
CA PRO A 122 -5.16 21.55 -6.10
C PRO A 122 -4.29 20.36 -5.67
N PRO A 123 -4.11 19.34 -6.53
CA PRO A 123 -3.26 18.21 -6.19
C PRO A 123 -1.81 18.65 -6.01
N ALA A 124 -1.19 18.21 -4.94
CA ALA A 124 0.25 18.30 -4.76
C ALA A 124 0.97 17.35 -5.72
N THR A 125 2.13 17.75 -6.20
CA THR A 125 2.98 16.86 -7.03
C THR A 125 4.11 16.33 -6.17
N ILE A 126 4.14 15.01 -5.97
CA ILE A 126 5.26 14.30 -5.37
C ILE A 126 6.14 13.69 -6.46
N TYR A 127 7.43 13.57 -6.17
CA TYR A 127 8.44 13.07 -7.10
C TYR A 127 9.04 11.77 -6.56
N LEU A 128 9.04 10.73 -7.40
CA LEU A 128 9.48 9.38 -7.05
C LEU A 128 10.52 8.89 -8.05
N THR A 129 11.48 8.12 -7.59
CA THR A 129 12.35 7.36 -8.49
C THR A 129 11.63 6.12 -9.03
N GLN A 130 12.09 5.59 -10.17
CA GLN A 130 11.62 4.30 -10.68
C GLN A 130 11.83 3.18 -9.64
N LYS A 131 12.97 3.20 -8.93
CA LYS A 131 13.28 2.26 -7.84
C LYS A 131 12.22 2.28 -6.73
N GLN A 132 11.79 3.46 -6.26
CA GLN A 132 10.75 3.58 -5.23
C GLN A 132 9.41 2.99 -5.70
N ILE A 133 9.01 3.25 -6.95
CA ILE A 133 7.78 2.67 -7.50
C ILE A 133 7.86 1.13 -7.53
N GLU A 134 9.00 0.58 -7.94
CA GLU A 134 9.22 -0.87 -7.96
C GLU A 134 9.21 -1.48 -6.56
N GLN A 135 9.77 -0.78 -5.57
CA GLN A 135 9.70 -1.18 -4.18
C GLN A 135 8.24 -1.16 -3.65
N TYR A 136 7.45 -0.13 -3.97
CA TYR A 136 6.02 -0.09 -3.61
C TYR A 136 5.24 -1.24 -4.26
N GLU A 137 5.50 -1.54 -5.53
CA GLU A 137 4.90 -2.69 -6.20
C GLU A 137 5.33 -4.02 -5.56
N SER A 138 6.57 -4.15 -5.12
CA SER A 138 7.05 -5.38 -4.47
C SER A 138 6.30 -5.70 -3.17
N ALA A 139 5.93 -4.69 -2.39
CA ALA A 139 5.11 -4.87 -1.18
C ALA A 139 3.71 -5.42 -1.52
N ARG A 140 3.12 -5.01 -2.65
CA ARG A 140 1.86 -5.56 -3.14
C ARG A 140 2.00 -7.05 -3.48
N TRP A 141 3.04 -7.40 -4.21
CA TRP A 141 3.27 -8.79 -4.62
C TRP A 141 3.61 -9.69 -3.45
N ARG A 142 4.35 -9.20 -2.43
CA ARG A 142 4.53 -9.92 -1.17
C ARG A 142 3.18 -10.21 -0.51
N GLY A 143 2.31 -9.20 -0.35
CA GLY A 143 0.99 -9.39 0.27
C GLY A 143 0.10 -10.36 -0.52
N LEU A 144 0.09 -10.29 -1.84
CA LEU A 144 -0.63 -11.21 -2.72
C LEU A 144 -0.09 -12.64 -2.63
N SER A 145 1.22 -12.82 -2.47
CA SER A 145 1.84 -14.14 -2.36
C SER A 145 1.37 -14.91 -1.11
N TRP A 146 0.95 -14.22 -0.06
CA TRP A 146 0.36 -14.85 1.14
C TRP A 146 -0.94 -15.60 0.84
N TYR A 147 -1.58 -15.28 -0.27
CA TYR A 147 -2.78 -15.96 -0.79
C TYR A 147 -2.47 -16.90 -1.97
N GLY A 148 -1.19 -17.17 -2.23
CA GLY A 148 -0.76 -18.03 -3.33
C GLY A 148 -0.90 -17.38 -4.72
N VAL A 149 -0.97 -16.05 -4.80
CA VAL A 149 -0.93 -15.29 -6.06
C VAL A 149 0.51 -14.98 -6.40
N THR A 150 0.92 -15.22 -7.65
CA THR A 150 2.28 -15.01 -8.13
C THR A 150 2.40 -13.76 -9.00
N TYR A 151 3.61 -13.24 -9.15
CA TYR A 151 3.88 -12.09 -10.01
C TYR A 151 3.36 -12.33 -11.44
N GLY A 152 2.57 -11.41 -11.95
CA GLY A 152 1.96 -11.51 -13.29
C GLY A 152 0.66 -12.31 -13.36
N SER A 153 0.13 -12.84 -12.25
CA SER A 153 -1.18 -13.52 -12.22
C SER A 153 -2.30 -12.63 -12.79
N PRO A 154 -3.28 -13.23 -13.50
CA PRO A 154 -4.40 -12.50 -14.04
C PRO A 154 -5.25 -11.86 -12.94
N SER A 155 -5.69 -10.64 -13.15
CA SER A 155 -6.45 -9.87 -12.17
C SER A 155 -7.62 -9.12 -12.78
N VAL A 156 -8.66 -8.89 -11.98
CA VAL A 156 -9.72 -7.93 -12.30
C VAL A 156 -9.60 -6.72 -11.39
N TYR A 157 -9.65 -5.54 -11.98
CA TYR A 157 -9.73 -4.28 -11.25
C TYR A 157 -11.13 -3.68 -11.40
N LEU A 158 -11.85 -3.60 -10.29
CA LEU A 158 -13.15 -2.95 -10.22
C LEU A 158 -12.98 -1.48 -9.80
N TRP A 159 -13.53 -0.56 -10.57
CA TRP A 159 -13.40 0.86 -10.28
C TRP A 159 -14.72 1.62 -10.33
N ASP A 160 -14.77 2.78 -9.68
CA ASP A 160 -15.95 3.57 -9.39
C ASP A 160 -15.90 5.00 -9.98
N GLN A 161 -15.25 5.19 -11.16
CA GLN A 161 -15.19 6.49 -11.81
C GLN A 161 -16.15 6.57 -13.01
N PRO A 162 -16.97 7.64 -13.12
CA PRO A 162 -18.10 7.71 -14.06
C PRO A 162 -17.74 7.86 -15.53
N HIS A 163 -16.53 8.24 -15.88
CA HIS A 163 -16.14 8.54 -17.27
C HIS A 163 -15.36 7.44 -17.98
N ALA A 164 -15.27 6.28 -17.36
CA ALA A 164 -14.55 5.16 -17.93
C ALA A 164 -15.46 4.27 -18.78
N PRO A 165 -14.94 3.62 -19.79
CA PRO A 165 -15.66 2.58 -20.50
C PRO A 165 -16.07 1.48 -19.51
N TYR A 166 -17.25 0.88 -19.78
CA TYR A 166 -17.83 -0.15 -18.93
C TYR A 166 -16.87 -1.32 -18.69
N VAL A 167 -16.23 -1.80 -19.75
CA VAL A 167 -15.19 -2.83 -19.69
C VAL A 167 -14.07 -2.44 -20.65
N PHE A 168 -12.83 -2.47 -20.20
CA PHE A 168 -11.68 -2.40 -21.09
C PHE A 168 -10.53 -3.25 -20.56
N GLN A 169 -9.76 -3.81 -21.47
CA GLN A 169 -8.53 -4.53 -21.15
C GLN A 169 -7.36 -3.55 -21.20
N GLU A 170 -6.77 -3.24 -20.07
CA GLU A 170 -5.51 -2.52 -20.01
C GLU A 170 -4.39 -3.44 -20.49
N GLU A 171 -3.97 -3.29 -21.74
CA GLU A 171 -2.84 -3.99 -22.33
C GLU A 171 -2.71 -5.44 -21.81
N PRO A 172 -3.58 -6.36 -22.26
CA PRO A 172 -3.74 -7.70 -21.67
C PRO A 172 -2.44 -8.49 -21.65
N TYR A 173 -1.44 -8.07 -22.42
CA TYR A 173 -0.12 -8.67 -22.48
C TYR A 173 0.88 -8.06 -21.50
N MET A 174 0.71 -6.78 -21.11
CA MET A 174 1.66 -6.09 -20.22
C MET A 174 1.29 -6.17 -18.74
N LYS A 175 0.00 -6.13 -18.40
CA LYS A 175 -0.45 -6.15 -17.00
C LYS A 175 -1.28 -7.36 -16.62
N ASN A 176 -1.69 -8.19 -17.58
CA ASN A 176 -2.62 -9.32 -17.39
C ASN A 176 -3.82 -8.94 -16.50
N ARG A 177 -4.45 -7.80 -16.83
CA ARG A 177 -5.52 -7.19 -16.05
C ARG A 177 -6.74 -6.86 -16.91
N LEU A 178 -7.91 -7.20 -16.41
CA LEU A 178 -9.19 -6.73 -16.90
C LEU A 178 -9.72 -5.63 -15.97
N SER A 179 -10.02 -4.45 -16.50
CA SER A 179 -10.58 -3.34 -15.73
C SER A 179 -12.06 -3.16 -16.06
N ILE A 180 -12.90 -3.09 -15.02
CA ILE A 180 -14.36 -2.99 -15.14
C ILE A 180 -14.86 -1.81 -14.32
N SER A 181 -15.63 -0.90 -14.94
CA SER A 181 -16.35 0.15 -14.23
C SER A 181 -17.65 -0.41 -13.64
N VAL A 182 -17.89 -0.16 -12.36
CA VAL A 182 -19.13 -0.55 -11.67
C VAL A 182 -20.08 0.62 -11.42
N CYS A 183 -19.77 1.83 -11.93
CA CYS A 183 -20.57 3.04 -11.70
C CYS A 183 -21.98 2.96 -12.23
N ALA A 184 -22.20 2.26 -13.34
CA ALA A 184 -23.49 2.07 -13.97
C ALA A 184 -24.04 0.65 -13.76
N MET A 185 -23.64 -0.02 -12.67
CA MET A 185 -24.11 -1.37 -12.36
C MET A 185 -25.62 -1.37 -12.13
N THR A 186 -26.29 -2.29 -12.79
CA THR A 186 -27.75 -2.53 -12.67
C THR A 186 -27.95 -4.04 -12.58
N ASP A 187 -29.12 -4.48 -12.12
CA ASP A 187 -29.47 -5.90 -12.05
C ASP A 187 -29.32 -6.62 -13.41
N ARG A 188 -29.53 -5.90 -14.51
CA ARG A 188 -29.38 -6.46 -15.85
C ARG A 188 -27.95 -6.60 -16.33
N SER A 189 -27.03 -5.81 -15.76
CA SER A 189 -25.63 -5.84 -16.15
C SER A 189 -24.77 -6.77 -15.28
N VAL A 190 -25.30 -7.27 -14.14
CA VAL A 190 -24.53 -8.13 -13.22
C VAL A 190 -24.11 -9.43 -13.89
N GLN A 191 -25.04 -10.17 -14.49
CA GLN A 191 -24.73 -11.45 -15.13
C GLN A 191 -23.68 -11.28 -16.27
N PRO A 192 -23.84 -10.37 -17.26
CA PRO A 192 -22.81 -10.14 -18.27
C PRO A 192 -21.44 -9.76 -17.67
N THR A 193 -21.42 -8.98 -16.58
CA THR A 193 -20.17 -8.60 -15.92
C THR A 193 -19.51 -9.81 -15.25
N VAL A 194 -20.27 -10.64 -14.58
CA VAL A 194 -19.76 -11.87 -13.97
C VAL A 194 -19.24 -12.84 -15.03
N ASP A 195 -19.96 -13.00 -16.15
CA ASP A 195 -19.52 -13.83 -17.28
C ASP A 195 -18.18 -13.35 -17.85
N GLU A 196 -17.98 -12.02 -17.95
CA GLU A 196 -16.70 -11.44 -18.39
C GLU A 196 -15.58 -11.71 -17.41
N ILE A 197 -15.84 -11.60 -16.10
CA ILE A 197 -14.87 -11.96 -15.04
C ILE A 197 -14.52 -13.43 -15.11
N ASP A 198 -15.53 -14.31 -15.22
CA ASP A 198 -15.31 -15.76 -15.29
C ASP A 198 -14.54 -16.18 -16.55
N ASN A 199 -14.83 -15.57 -17.70
CA ASN A 199 -14.09 -15.82 -18.94
C ASN A 199 -12.64 -15.37 -18.89
N PHE A 200 -12.34 -14.34 -18.08
CA PHE A 200 -10.97 -13.86 -17.87
C PHE A 200 -10.17 -14.74 -16.91
N HIS A 201 -10.81 -15.52 -16.04
CA HIS A 201 -10.21 -16.43 -15.05
C HIS A 201 -9.21 -15.72 -14.12
N PRO A 202 -9.60 -14.65 -13.39
CA PRO A 202 -8.69 -13.93 -12.52
C PRO A 202 -8.25 -14.78 -11.33
N GLU A 203 -6.98 -14.66 -10.92
CA GLU A 203 -6.50 -15.22 -9.66
C GLU A 203 -6.83 -14.31 -8.48
N TYR A 204 -6.96 -13.00 -8.71
CA TYR A 204 -7.41 -12.06 -7.69
C TYR A 204 -8.24 -10.93 -8.29
N ILE A 205 -9.11 -10.36 -7.45
CA ILE A 205 -9.89 -9.18 -7.78
C ILE A 205 -9.44 -8.05 -6.85
N THR A 206 -9.30 -6.84 -7.37
CA THR A 206 -8.89 -5.68 -6.60
C THR A 206 -9.80 -4.49 -6.88
N GLY A 207 -9.96 -3.60 -5.90
CA GLY A 207 -10.79 -2.41 -6.07
C GLY A 207 -10.83 -1.53 -4.82
N SER A 208 -11.64 -0.48 -4.86
CA SER A 208 -11.99 0.30 -3.68
C SER A 208 -13.04 -0.44 -2.84
N ALA A 209 -13.17 -0.09 -1.56
CA ALA A 209 -14.27 -0.59 -0.72
C ALA A 209 -15.64 -0.32 -1.38
N THR A 210 -15.79 0.83 -2.03
CA THR A 210 -17.01 1.23 -2.74
C THR A 210 -17.26 0.36 -3.98
N SER A 211 -16.28 0.25 -4.88
CA SER A 211 -16.47 -0.51 -6.13
C SER A 211 -16.71 -2.00 -5.88
N LEU A 212 -15.96 -2.59 -4.94
CA LEU A 212 -16.17 -3.98 -4.52
C LEU A 212 -17.53 -4.17 -3.85
N GLY A 213 -17.95 -3.22 -3.00
CA GLY A 213 -19.25 -3.22 -2.35
C GLY A 213 -20.42 -3.15 -3.33
N ILE A 214 -20.35 -2.28 -4.33
CA ILE A 214 -21.37 -2.18 -5.41
C ILE A 214 -21.52 -3.53 -6.11
N MET A 215 -20.42 -4.12 -6.56
CA MET A 215 -20.44 -5.41 -7.25
C MET A 215 -20.99 -6.53 -6.35
N ALA A 216 -20.52 -6.62 -5.11
CA ALA A 216 -20.95 -7.64 -4.16
C ALA A 216 -22.45 -7.56 -3.84
N HIS A 217 -22.99 -6.34 -3.61
CA HIS A 217 -24.41 -6.15 -3.37
C HIS A 217 -25.24 -6.56 -4.58
N ALA A 218 -24.84 -6.15 -5.79
CA ALA A 218 -25.53 -6.51 -7.02
C ALA A 218 -25.54 -8.03 -7.26
N MET A 219 -24.42 -8.71 -7.02
CA MET A 219 -24.33 -10.18 -7.08
C MET A 219 -25.27 -10.86 -6.08
N LEU A 220 -25.29 -10.41 -4.83
CA LEU A 220 -26.14 -10.99 -3.79
C LEU A 220 -27.62 -10.72 -4.01
N GLN A 221 -28.00 -9.55 -4.52
CA GLN A 221 -29.39 -9.21 -4.84
C GLN A 221 -29.95 -10.03 -6.00
N THR A 222 -29.14 -10.24 -7.02
CA THR A 222 -29.54 -10.97 -8.22
C THR A 222 -29.37 -12.49 -8.12
N GLY A 223 -28.63 -12.95 -7.08
CA GLY A 223 -28.27 -14.37 -6.92
C GLY A 223 -27.19 -14.85 -7.90
N VAL A 224 -26.58 -13.96 -8.67
CA VAL A 224 -25.49 -14.28 -9.60
C VAL A 224 -24.21 -14.58 -8.82
N GLN A 225 -23.51 -15.62 -9.21
CA GLN A 225 -22.27 -16.09 -8.54
C GLN A 225 -21.17 -16.32 -9.57
N LEU A 226 -19.91 -16.11 -9.14
CA LEU A 226 -18.74 -16.51 -9.91
C LEU A 226 -18.65 -18.04 -10.02
N GLN A 227 -18.36 -18.55 -11.19
CA GLN A 227 -18.05 -19.97 -11.43
C GLN A 227 -16.58 -20.26 -11.08
N ASN A 228 -15.71 -19.30 -11.35
CA ASN A 228 -14.28 -19.37 -11.05
C ASN A 228 -13.94 -18.46 -9.87
N THR A 229 -13.88 -19.02 -8.67
CA THR A 229 -13.56 -18.29 -7.45
C THR A 229 -12.11 -17.80 -7.45
N PRO A 230 -11.83 -16.49 -7.30
CA PRO A 230 -10.47 -15.99 -7.18
C PRO A 230 -9.84 -16.43 -5.85
N LYS A 231 -8.51 -16.37 -5.76
CA LYS A 231 -7.78 -16.72 -4.52
C LYS A 231 -8.01 -15.69 -3.41
N VAL A 232 -8.18 -14.43 -3.77
CA VAL A 232 -8.38 -13.31 -2.84
C VAL A 232 -9.03 -12.11 -3.53
N VAL A 233 -9.85 -11.38 -2.78
CA VAL A 233 -10.28 -10.01 -3.11
C VAL A 233 -9.47 -9.03 -2.27
N THR A 234 -8.90 -7.98 -2.88
CA THR A 234 -8.08 -6.99 -2.18
C THR A 234 -8.69 -5.60 -2.23
N ILE A 235 -8.88 -5.01 -1.05
CA ILE A 235 -9.39 -3.63 -0.90
C ILE A 235 -8.19 -2.70 -0.84
N THR A 236 -7.97 -1.93 -1.92
CA THR A 236 -6.78 -1.06 -2.06
C THR A 236 -7.07 0.42 -1.76
N ARG A 237 -8.33 0.78 -1.63
CA ARG A 237 -8.77 2.15 -1.32
C ARG A 237 -10.02 2.14 -0.46
N GLY A 238 -10.02 2.94 0.62
CA GLY A 238 -11.03 2.90 1.67
C GLY A 238 -10.74 1.78 2.68
N ILE A 239 -11.45 1.80 3.80
CA ILE A 239 -11.40 0.78 4.84
C ILE A 239 -12.74 0.05 4.87
N ALA A 240 -12.72 -1.26 4.80
CA ALA A 240 -13.90 -2.08 5.01
C ALA A 240 -14.05 -2.39 6.50
N ASP A 241 -15.22 -2.12 7.04
CA ASP A 241 -15.62 -2.66 8.32
C ASP A 241 -15.93 -4.18 8.22
N ASP A 242 -16.19 -4.80 9.34
CA ASP A 242 -16.45 -6.24 9.38
C ASP A 242 -17.73 -6.62 8.61
N ALA A 243 -18.74 -5.74 8.59
CA ALA A 243 -19.98 -5.98 7.85
C ALA A 243 -19.73 -6.02 6.34
N LEU A 244 -19.04 -5.02 5.79
CA LEU A 244 -18.69 -5.01 4.38
C LEU A 244 -17.77 -6.18 4.03
N ARG A 245 -16.82 -6.51 4.88
CA ARG A 245 -15.91 -7.64 4.66
C ARG A 245 -16.66 -8.97 4.54
N GLN A 246 -17.66 -9.21 5.41
CA GLN A 246 -18.53 -10.39 5.33
C GLN A 246 -19.36 -10.41 4.05
N VAL A 247 -19.91 -9.25 3.62
CA VAL A 247 -20.63 -9.13 2.36
C VAL A 247 -19.74 -9.50 1.18
N LEU A 248 -18.52 -8.98 1.15
CA LEU A 248 -17.55 -9.29 0.10
C LEU A 248 -17.17 -10.78 0.08
N GLN A 249 -16.86 -11.36 1.25
CA GLN A 249 -16.56 -12.80 1.36
C GLN A 249 -17.71 -13.67 0.86
N LYS A 250 -18.94 -13.31 1.21
CA LYS A 250 -20.14 -14.06 0.76
C LYS A 250 -20.36 -13.94 -0.74
N ALA A 251 -20.17 -12.75 -1.33
CA ALA A 251 -20.40 -12.52 -2.75
C ALA A 251 -19.34 -13.18 -3.64
N PHE A 252 -18.05 -13.02 -3.28
CA PHE A 252 -16.94 -13.51 -4.09
C PHE A 252 -16.49 -14.93 -3.74
N GLY A 253 -16.95 -15.50 -2.61
CA GLY A 253 -16.64 -16.86 -2.19
C GLY A 253 -15.18 -17.10 -1.78
N CYS A 254 -14.40 -16.05 -1.49
CA CYS A 254 -12.98 -16.15 -1.20
C CYS A 254 -12.55 -15.19 -0.06
N PRO A 255 -11.32 -15.34 0.47
CA PRO A 255 -10.76 -14.39 1.44
C PRO A 255 -10.75 -12.95 0.93
N VAL A 256 -10.94 -12.01 1.85
CA VAL A 256 -10.88 -10.56 1.58
C VAL A 256 -9.75 -9.94 2.39
N ALA A 257 -8.78 -9.33 1.69
CA ALA A 257 -7.63 -8.69 2.29
C ALA A 257 -7.73 -7.15 2.21
N GLN A 258 -7.59 -6.49 3.34
CA GLN A 258 -7.41 -5.05 3.39
C GLN A 258 -5.96 -4.72 3.06
N VAL A 259 -5.77 -3.76 2.16
CA VAL A 259 -4.47 -3.13 1.89
C VAL A 259 -4.53 -1.69 2.40
N LEU A 260 -3.58 -1.31 3.22
CA LEU A 260 -3.43 0.06 3.69
C LEU A 260 -2.29 0.72 2.91
N SER A 261 -2.67 1.64 2.05
CA SER A 261 -1.71 2.40 1.24
C SER A 261 -1.82 3.88 1.58
N GLY A 262 -0.66 4.51 1.76
CA GLY A 262 -0.55 5.95 1.91
C GLY A 262 -0.52 6.65 0.56
N ARG A 263 -0.62 7.97 0.59
CA ARG A 263 -0.57 8.81 -0.62
C ARG A 263 0.87 8.98 -1.12
N VAL A 264 1.81 8.98 -0.19
CA VAL A 264 3.25 9.15 -0.43
C VAL A 264 4.05 7.89 -0.11
N GLU A 265 3.58 7.04 0.83
CA GLU A 265 4.32 5.90 1.38
C GLU A 265 4.19 4.59 0.58
N GLY A 266 3.35 4.56 -0.45
CA GLY A 266 3.02 3.31 -1.13
C GLY A 266 2.19 2.37 -0.23
N ILE A 267 2.50 1.09 -0.19
CA ILE A 267 1.78 0.10 0.62
C ILE A 267 2.42 0.02 2.01
N MET A 268 1.73 0.59 3.02
CA MET A 268 2.14 0.58 4.42
C MET A 268 1.86 -0.74 5.11
N ALA A 269 0.71 -1.35 4.84
CA ALA A 269 0.35 -2.62 5.45
C ALA A 269 -0.55 -3.47 4.55
N TYR A 270 -0.45 -4.79 4.72
CA TYR A 270 -1.24 -5.77 3.97
C TYR A 270 -1.80 -6.83 4.94
N MET A 271 -3.08 -7.17 4.76
CA MET A 271 -3.74 -8.16 5.60
C MET A 271 -3.32 -9.57 5.21
N CYS A 272 -2.93 -10.38 6.18
CA CYS A 272 -2.65 -11.80 5.99
C CYS A 272 -3.92 -12.66 6.04
N PRO A 273 -3.88 -13.96 5.67
CA PRO A 273 -5.03 -14.87 5.76
C PRO A 273 -5.62 -15.01 7.15
N GLU A 274 -4.84 -14.76 8.23
CA GLU A 274 -5.31 -14.74 9.62
C GLU A 274 -6.03 -13.44 10.01
N GLY A 275 -6.22 -12.50 9.06
CA GLY A 275 -6.95 -11.25 9.27
C GLY A 275 -6.16 -10.14 9.93
N HIS A 276 -4.85 -10.26 10.12
CA HIS A 276 -4.01 -9.21 10.70
C HIS A 276 -3.32 -8.38 9.62
N LEU A 277 -3.33 -7.05 9.80
CA LEU A 277 -2.63 -6.10 8.95
C LEU A 277 -1.15 -6.00 9.35
N HIS A 278 -0.27 -6.60 8.57
CA HIS A 278 1.18 -6.52 8.77
C HIS A 278 1.76 -5.29 8.09
N ILE A 279 2.52 -4.50 8.86
CA ILE A 279 3.23 -3.32 8.36
C ILE A 279 4.36 -3.77 7.42
N THR A 280 4.56 -3.03 6.34
CA THR A 280 5.74 -3.16 5.47
C THR A 280 6.92 -2.45 6.14
N ALA A 281 7.44 -3.05 7.22
CA ALA A 281 8.44 -2.45 8.10
C ALA A 281 9.79 -2.18 7.42
N GLU A 282 10.02 -2.76 6.25
CA GLU A 282 11.17 -2.49 5.40
C GLU A 282 11.04 -1.15 4.64
N HIS A 283 9.80 -0.66 4.46
CA HIS A 283 9.50 0.54 3.69
C HIS A 283 9.14 1.74 4.55
N CYS A 284 8.57 1.50 5.72
CA CYS A 284 8.15 2.57 6.61
C CYS A 284 8.24 2.18 8.09
N PHE A 285 8.53 3.17 8.91
CA PHE A 285 8.36 3.09 10.35
C PHE A 285 7.04 3.75 10.74
N VAL A 286 6.21 3.05 11.50
CA VAL A 286 4.89 3.51 11.94
C VAL A 286 4.89 3.75 13.43
N GLU A 287 4.39 4.90 13.85
CA GLU A 287 4.12 5.27 15.24
C GLU A 287 2.63 5.46 15.45
N ILE A 288 2.16 5.17 16.66
CA ILE A 288 0.81 5.52 17.09
C ILE A 288 0.91 6.64 18.12
N LEU A 289 0.35 7.80 17.78
CA LEU A 289 0.50 9.02 18.56
C LEU A 289 -0.80 9.42 19.27
N ASP A 290 -0.67 9.95 20.47
CA ASP A 290 -1.80 10.56 21.19
C ASP A 290 -2.34 11.78 20.38
N PRO A 291 -3.65 11.88 20.14
CA PRO A 291 -4.20 12.96 19.30
C PRO A 291 -4.02 14.37 19.86
N LYS A 292 -3.73 14.52 21.16
CA LYS A 292 -3.61 15.83 21.83
C LYS A 292 -2.16 16.26 21.98
N THR A 293 -1.28 15.32 22.32
CA THR A 293 0.12 15.61 22.65
C THR A 293 1.08 15.25 21.53
N TRP A 294 0.64 14.45 20.54
CA TRP A 294 1.45 13.91 19.44
C TRP A 294 2.67 13.10 19.90
N THR A 295 2.59 12.58 21.14
CA THR A 295 3.60 11.67 21.69
C THR A 295 3.20 10.22 21.46
N PRO A 296 4.16 9.28 21.36
CA PRO A 296 3.85 7.86 21.23
C PRO A 296 2.98 7.35 22.39
N VAL A 297 1.97 6.53 22.06
CA VAL A 297 1.11 5.86 23.06
C VAL A 297 1.69 4.50 23.45
N ALA A 298 1.21 3.93 24.56
CA ALA A 298 1.59 2.58 24.95
C ALA A 298 1.07 1.53 23.94
N PRO A 299 1.76 0.38 23.77
CA PRO A 299 1.34 -0.69 22.88
C PRO A 299 -0.13 -1.09 23.09
N GLY A 300 -0.88 -1.24 21.99
CA GLY A 300 -2.31 -1.57 22.02
C GLY A 300 -3.24 -0.39 22.24
N GLN A 301 -2.77 0.76 22.70
CA GLN A 301 -3.58 1.97 22.78
C GLN A 301 -3.83 2.53 21.36
N ARG A 302 -5.02 3.13 21.21
CA ARG A 302 -5.45 3.73 19.95
C ARG A 302 -4.98 5.18 19.83
N GLY A 303 -4.46 5.56 18.68
CA GLY A 303 -4.02 6.92 18.41
C GLY A 303 -3.94 7.22 16.91
N LEU A 304 -3.38 8.37 16.55
CA LEU A 304 -3.12 8.79 15.19
C LEU A 304 -1.97 7.97 14.61
N VAL A 305 -2.08 7.59 13.36
CA VAL A 305 -1.01 6.91 12.63
C VAL A 305 -0.04 7.94 12.07
N ALA A 306 1.20 7.92 12.53
CA ALA A 306 2.29 8.69 11.95
C ALA A 306 3.27 7.76 11.25
N VAL A 307 3.82 8.21 10.11
CA VAL A 307 4.70 7.40 9.27
C VAL A 307 5.97 8.16 8.94
N THR A 308 7.10 7.45 9.07
CA THR A 308 8.40 7.87 8.54
C THR A 308 8.77 6.93 7.40
N SER A 309 9.02 7.45 6.19
CA SER A 309 9.46 6.64 5.05
C SER A 309 10.91 6.20 5.23
N LEU A 310 11.19 4.93 4.95
CA LEU A 310 12.54 4.36 4.97
C LEU A 310 13.10 4.14 3.55
N LEU A 311 12.33 4.47 2.52
CA LEU A 311 12.69 4.31 1.11
C LEU A 311 12.89 5.64 0.39
N ASP A 312 12.52 6.74 1.03
CA ASP A 312 12.42 8.02 0.34
C ASP A 312 13.77 8.72 0.26
N GLU A 313 14.38 8.63 -0.91
CA GLU A 313 15.63 9.29 -1.25
C GLU A 313 15.39 10.65 -1.96
N THR A 314 14.14 10.98 -2.31
CA THR A 314 13.80 12.18 -3.08
C THR A 314 13.08 13.25 -2.26
N MET A 315 12.09 12.81 -1.49
CA MET A 315 11.23 13.65 -0.65
C MET A 315 11.01 12.98 0.71
N PRO A 316 12.07 12.86 1.53
CA PRO A 316 11.96 12.20 2.82
C PRO A 316 10.89 12.83 3.70
N HIS A 317 10.08 12.00 4.32
CA HIS A 317 9.09 12.45 5.29
C HIS A 317 9.28 11.75 6.63
N LEU A 318 9.42 12.57 7.67
CA LEU A 318 9.60 12.14 9.05
C LEU A 318 8.30 12.40 9.81
N ARG A 319 7.75 11.37 10.46
CA ARG A 319 6.61 11.46 11.37
C ARG A 319 5.38 12.17 10.79
N VAL A 320 5.05 11.89 9.51
CA VAL A 320 3.85 12.45 8.87
C VAL A 320 2.60 11.78 9.42
N ILE A 321 1.72 12.56 10.05
CA ILE A 321 0.44 12.11 10.59
C ILE A 321 -0.55 11.96 9.44
N LEU A 322 -1.04 10.74 9.26
CA LEU A 322 -1.99 10.38 8.23
C LEU A 322 -3.45 10.55 8.69
N ASP A 323 -4.39 10.44 7.75
CA ASP A 323 -5.83 10.48 8.01
C ASP A 323 -6.38 9.14 8.57
N TYR A 324 -5.62 8.49 9.49
CA TYR A 324 -6.00 7.23 10.13
C TYR A 324 -5.78 7.25 11.63
N MET A 325 -6.68 6.56 12.34
CA MET A 325 -6.43 6.08 13.69
C MET A 325 -6.27 4.56 13.67
N ALA A 326 -5.36 4.06 14.50
CA ALA A 326 -5.11 2.63 14.66
C ALA A 326 -4.59 2.32 16.07
N SER A 327 -4.38 1.05 16.36
CA SER A 327 -3.58 0.56 17.48
C SER A 327 -2.51 -0.40 16.97
N MET A 328 -1.39 -0.48 17.69
CA MET A 328 -0.30 -1.40 17.39
C MET A 328 -0.04 -2.26 18.63
N PRO A 329 -0.62 -3.46 18.70
CA PRO A 329 -0.44 -4.35 19.84
C PRO A 329 0.94 -5.01 19.82
N ASP A 330 1.47 -5.28 21.00
CA ASP A 330 2.67 -6.13 21.14
C ASP A 330 2.23 -7.59 21.18
N LYS A 331 1.99 -8.17 20.00
CA LYS A 331 1.61 -9.59 19.85
C LYS A 331 2.15 -10.19 18.56
N THR A 332 2.28 -11.49 18.56
CA THR A 332 2.65 -12.28 17.37
C THR A 332 1.41 -12.71 16.59
N CYS A 333 1.55 -12.84 15.27
CA CYS A 333 0.49 -13.37 14.41
C CYS A 333 0.61 -14.90 14.26
N PRO A 334 -0.51 -15.64 14.30
CA PRO A 334 -0.50 -17.11 14.02
C PRO A 334 0.03 -17.46 12.63
N CYS A 335 0.04 -16.51 11.69
CA CYS A 335 0.60 -16.73 10.35
C CYS A 335 2.13 -16.96 10.32
N GLY A 336 2.82 -16.80 11.46
CA GLY A 336 4.27 -17.01 11.61
C GLY A 336 5.15 -15.84 11.19
N ARG A 337 4.57 -14.74 10.66
CA ARG A 337 5.33 -13.52 10.31
C ARG A 337 5.60 -12.68 11.55
N THR A 338 6.80 -12.11 11.60
CA THR A 338 7.27 -11.26 12.71
C THR A 338 7.13 -9.76 12.41
N LEU A 339 6.48 -9.41 11.32
CA LEU A 339 6.17 -8.03 10.96
C LEU A 339 5.20 -7.40 11.98
N PRO A 340 5.37 -6.13 12.39
CA PRO A 340 4.45 -5.45 13.27
C PRO A 340 3.01 -5.44 12.72
N ILE A 341 2.04 -5.39 13.62
CA ILE A 341 0.61 -5.50 13.30
C ILE A 341 -0.10 -4.18 13.59
N LEU A 342 -0.96 -3.74 12.67
CA LEU A 342 -1.95 -2.68 12.90
C LEU A 342 -3.32 -3.31 13.12
N GLU A 343 -4.06 -2.75 14.09
CA GLU A 343 -5.44 -3.13 14.40
C GLU A 343 -6.31 -1.89 14.55
N ASN A 344 -7.64 -2.12 14.51
CA ASN A 344 -8.64 -1.07 14.74
C ASN A 344 -8.43 0.15 13.82
N VAL A 345 -7.99 -0.11 12.57
CA VAL A 345 -7.74 0.95 11.60
C VAL A 345 -9.06 1.60 11.21
N GLN A 346 -9.12 2.91 11.40
CA GLN A 346 -10.26 3.73 11.00
C GLN A 346 -9.76 4.96 10.26
N LYS A 347 -10.37 5.24 9.12
CA LYS A 347 -10.10 6.48 8.39
C LYS A 347 -10.80 7.65 9.10
N LEU A 348 -10.08 8.74 9.28
CA LEU A 348 -10.61 10.00 9.79
C LEU A 348 -11.27 10.79 8.65
N ALA A 349 -12.27 11.60 8.98
CA ALA A 349 -12.71 12.62 8.05
C ALA A 349 -11.54 13.58 7.76
N PRO A 350 -11.40 14.09 6.54
CA PRO A 350 -10.41 15.12 6.25
C PRO A 350 -10.64 16.31 7.19
N VAL A 351 -9.57 16.72 7.88
CA VAL A 351 -9.58 17.91 8.74
C VAL A 351 -9.38 19.14 7.84
#